data_924a5cf5f078a3b9ca10e2d66fe3f06b
#
_entry.id   924a5cf5f078a3b9ca10e2d66fe3f06b
#
_cell.length_a   1.000
_cell.length_b   1.000
_cell.length_c   1.000
_cell.angle_alpha   90.00
_cell.angle_beta   90.00
_cell.angle_gamma   90.00
#
_symmetry.space_group_name_H-M   'P 1'
#
loop_
_entity.id
_entity.type
_entity.pdbx_description
1 polymer ?
#
loop_
_entity_poly.entity_id
_entity_poly.type
_entity_poly.pdbx_seq_one_letter_code
_entity_poly.pdbx_strand_id
1 'polypeptide(L)' 'MYAIVYKSDGFPICRQMEGISPDPVVTWNTEAAAKAFISGKGGDADFQPVQLTDEAMDRMAKAMGCAVESMTFEPYPG' A
#
# COMPACT_ATOMS: atom_id res chain seq x y z
N MET A 1 9.56 -0.24 -6.31
CA MET A 1 8.79 0.13 -5.11
C MET A 1 7.62 -0.78 -4.91
N TYR A 2 7.26 -1.02 -3.67
CA TYR A 2 6.21 -1.96 -3.29
C TYR A 2 5.25 -1.33 -2.31
N ALA A 3 3.97 -1.69 -2.41
CA ALA A 3 2.97 -1.41 -1.40
C ALA A 3 2.52 -2.73 -0.79
N ILE A 4 1.79 -2.66 0.30
CA ILE A 4 1.19 -3.83 0.94
C ILE A 4 -0.32 -3.66 0.88
N VAL A 5 -1.01 -4.67 0.39
CA VAL A 5 -2.46 -4.63 0.25
C VAL A 5 -3.12 -5.79 1.00
N TYR A 6 -4.37 -5.59 1.41
CA TYR A 6 -5.20 -6.69 1.91
C TYR A 6 -5.51 -7.64 0.76
N LYS A 7 -5.35 -8.92 0.99
CA LYS A 7 -5.68 -9.95 0.00
C LYS A 7 -7.16 -9.95 -0.34
N SER A 8 -8.01 -9.59 0.62
CA SER A 8 -9.46 -9.66 0.48
C SER A 8 -10.03 -8.67 -0.53
N ASP A 9 -9.54 -7.42 -0.52
CA ASP A 9 -10.14 -6.35 -1.34
C ASP A 9 -9.13 -5.49 -2.08
N GLY A 10 -7.83 -5.74 -1.88
CA GLY A 10 -6.79 -4.96 -2.54
C GLY A 10 -6.55 -3.59 -1.95
N PHE A 11 -7.16 -3.26 -0.80
CA PHE A 11 -6.97 -1.96 -0.16
C PHE A 11 -5.54 -1.86 0.39
N PRO A 12 -4.80 -0.79 0.07
CA PRO A 12 -3.41 -0.67 0.51
C PRO A 12 -3.31 -0.20 1.96
N ILE A 13 -2.17 -0.51 2.59
CA ILE A 13 -1.83 0.08 3.87
C ILE A 13 -1.51 1.55 3.65
N CYS A 14 -2.22 2.41 4.38
CA CYS A 14 -2.06 3.85 4.28
C CYS A 14 -1.63 4.43 5.63
N ARG A 15 -1.03 5.61 5.58
CA ARG A 15 -0.70 6.38 6.76
C ARG A 15 -1.69 7.54 6.86
N GLN A 16 -2.42 7.58 7.96
CA GLN A 16 -3.33 8.69 8.17
C GLN A 16 -2.54 9.98 8.42
N MET A 17 -2.76 10.98 7.58
CA MET A 17 -2.12 12.28 7.73
C MET A 17 -3.19 13.37 7.68
N GLU A 18 -3.16 14.24 8.69
CA GLU A 18 -4.11 15.34 8.79
C GLU A 18 -3.98 16.30 7.61
N GLY A 19 -5.11 16.66 7.04
CA GLY A 19 -5.15 17.60 5.91
C GLY A 19 -4.85 16.99 4.56
N ILE A 20 -4.58 15.69 4.49
CA ILE A 20 -4.33 14.99 3.23
C ILE A 20 -5.42 13.94 2.99
N SER A 21 -6.08 14.02 1.84
CA SER A 21 -7.12 13.08 1.46
C SER A 21 -7.01 12.77 -0.05
N PRO A 22 -6.99 11.49 -0.45
CA PRO A 22 -6.96 10.30 0.40
C PRO A 22 -5.64 10.13 1.15
N ASP A 23 -5.64 9.26 2.17
CA ASP A 23 -4.43 9.01 2.95
C ASP A 23 -3.31 8.49 2.06
N PRO A 24 -2.05 8.90 2.29
CA PRO A 24 -0.92 8.40 1.52
C PRO A 24 -0.76 6.89 1.67
N VAL A 25 -0.45 6.23 0.57
CA VAL A 25 -0.11 4.81 0.55
C VAL A 25 1.33 4.64 1.02
N VAL A 26 1.55 3.75 1.98
CA VAL A 26 2.91 3.47 2.48
C VAL A 26 3.65 2.59 1.47
N THR A 27 4.91 2.90 1.22
CA THR A 27 5.73 2.17 0.26
C THR A 27 6.99 1.61 0.89
N TRP A 28 7.50 0.53 0.29
CA TRP A 28 8.77 -0.11 0.66
C TRP A 28 9.64 -0.19 -0.58
N ASN A 29 10.96 -0.06 -0.39
CA ASN A 29 11.90 -0.06 -1.52
C ASN A 29 12.05 -1.43 -2.18
N THR A 30 11.89 -2.50 -1.41
CA THR A 30 12.09 -3.86 -1.90
C THR A 30 10.93 -4.76 -1.46
N GLU A 31 10.73 -5.85 -2.21
CA GLU A 31 9.77 -6.86 -1.84
C GLU A 31 10.13 -7.50 -0.50
N ALA A 32 11.41 -7.74 -0.27
CA ALA A 32 11.89 -8.32 0.98
C ALA A 32 11.54 -7.46 2.19
N ALA A 33 11.68 -6.13 2.08
CA ALA A 33 11.33 -5.22 3.15
C ALA A 33 9.81 -5.24 3.43
N ALA A 34 8.99 -5.27 2.37
CA ALA A 34 7.54 -5.36 2.53
C ALA A 34 7.13 -6.68 3.19
N LYS A 35 7.72 -7.79 2.74
CA LYS A 35 7.44 -9.11 3.34
C LYS A 35 7.87 -9.17 4.81
N ALA A 36 9.01 -8.58 5.14
CA ALA A 36 9.49 -8.55 6.53
C ALA A 36 8.53 -7.77 7.43
N PHE A 37 7.98 -6.67 6.92
CA PHE A 37 6.98 -5.91 7.66
C PHE A 37 5.73 -6.76 7.92
N ILE A 38 5.22 -7.42 6.87
CA ILE A 38 4.03 -8.27 6.99
C ILE A 38 4.26 -9.38 8.02
N SER A 39 5.36 -10.10 7.92
CA SER A 39 5.69 -11.19 8.84
C SER A 39 5.88 -10.69 10.26
N GLY A 40 6.53 -9.55 10.43
CA GLY A 40 6.73 -8.94 11.75
C GLY A 40 5.43 -8.56 12.44
N LYS A 41 4.36 -8.32 11.69
CA LYS A 41 3.03 -8.01 12.22
C LYS A 41 2.11 -9.22 12.28
N GLY A 42 2.59 -10.40 11.88
CA GLY A 42 1.77 -11.59 11.84
C GLY A 42 0.68 -11.55 10.78
N GLY A 43 0.89 -10.80 9.69
CA GLY A 43 -0.12 -10.55 8.68
C GLY A 43 -0.05 -11.39 7.43
N ASP A 44 0.73 -12.46 7.42
CA ASP A 44 0.95 -13.27 6.21
C ASP A 44 -0.33 -13.83 5.59
N ALA A 45 -1.33 -14.11 6.39
CA ALA A 45 -2.61 -14.65 5.91
C ALA A 45 -3.48 -13.58 5.23
N ASP A 46 -3.34 -12.32 5.63
CA ASP A 46 -4.25 -11.24 5.24
C ASP A 46 -3.66 -10.26 4.25
N PHE A 47 -2.35 -10.14 4.19
CA PHE A 47 -1.65 -9.12 3.41
C PHE A 47 -0.70 -9.73 2.40
N GLN A 48 -0.44 -8.96 1.34
CA GLN A 48 0.58 -9.35 0.36
C GLN A 48 1.27 -8.09 -0.18
N PRO A 49 2.56 -8.22 -0.55
CA PRO A 49 3.25 -7.11 -1.22
C PRO A 49 2.86 -7.07 -2.69
N VAL A 50 2.76 -5.87 -3.24
CA VAL A 50 2.53 -5.68 -4.68
C VAL A 50 3.52 -4.66 -5.21
N GLN A 51 4.09 -4.93 -6.37
CA GLN A 51 4.94 -3.98 -7.04
C GLN A 51 4.08 -2.81 -7.57
N LEU A 52 4.59 -1.59 -7.47
CA LEU A 52 3.86 -0.41 -7.91
C LEU A 52 3.97 -0.24 -9.41
N THR A 53 3.20 -1.05 -10.13
CA THR A 53 2.99 -0.90 -11.56
C THR A 53 1.76 -0.06 -11.81
N ASP A 54 1.58 0.42 -13.03
CA ASP A 54 0.38 1.18 -13.39
C ASP A 54 -0.89 0.38 -13.11
N GLU A 55 -0.87 -0.92 -13.41
CA GLU A 55 -2.02 -1.80 -13.16
C GLU A 55 -2.31 -1.94 -11.66
N ALA A 56 -1.26 -2.08 -10.85
CA ALA A 56 -1.41 -2.18 -9.41
C ALA A 56 -1.97 -0.88 -8.82
N MET A 57 -1.50 0.26 -9.31
CA MET A 57 -2.01 1.56 -8.86
C MET A 57 -3.47 1.76 -9.24
N ASP A 58 -3.87 1.32 -10.44
CA ASP A 58 -5.28 1.38 -10.85
C ASP A 58 -6.16 0.55 -9.92
N ARG A 59 -5.72 -0.66 -9.56
CA ARG A 59 -6.48 -1.52 -8.65
C ARG A 59 -6.59 -0.92 -7.25
N MET A 60 -5.50 -0.36 -6.75
CA MET A 60 -5.51 0.30 -5.44
C MET A 60 -6.43 1.51 -5.43
N ALA A 61 -6.40 2.33 -6.49
CA ALA A 61 -7.28 3.48 -6.60
C ALA A 61 -8.75 3.06 -6.58
N LYS A 62 -9.10 1.99 -7.28
CA LYS A 62 -10.46 1.46 -7.26
C LYS A 62 -10.86 0.99 -5.86
N ALA A 63 -9.97 0.29 -5.16
CA ALA A 63 -10.23 -0.17 -3.80
C ALA A 63 -10.41 1.01 -2.85
N MET A 64 -9.65 2.08 -3.04
CA MET A 64 -9.74 3.29 -2.21
C MET A 64 -10.91 4.19 -2.61
N GLY A 65 -11.49 3.99 -3.78
CA GLY A 65 -12.58 4.83 -4.27
C GLY A 65 -12.12 6.21 -4.73
N CYS A 66 -10.91 6.32 -5.27
CA CYS A 66 -10.37 7.59 -5.72
C CYS A 66 -9.75 7.46 -7.12
N ALA A 67 -9.41 8.61 -7.73
CA ALA A 67 -8.69 8.63 -8.99
C ALA A 67 -7.20 8.32 -8.74
N VAL A 68 -6.55 7.68 -9.71
CA VAL A 68 -5.11 7.37 -9.61
C VAL A 68 -4.30 8.64 -9.35
N GLU A 69 -4.66 9.73 -10.04
CA GLU A 69 -3.95 11.01 -9.92
C GLU A 69 -4.05 11.62 -8.51
N SER A 70 -5.05 11.21 -7.74
CA SER A 70 -5.23 11.69 -6.37
C SER A 70 -4.41 10.93 -5.35
N MET A 71 -3.84 9.80 -5.73
CA MET A 71 -3.05 8.97 -4.82
C MET A 71 -1.72 9.64 -4.51
N THR A 72 -1.33 9.57 -3.25
CA THR A 72 -0.01 10.01 -2.79
C THR A 72 0.68 8.86 -2.08
N PHE A 73 2.00 8.91 -1.99
CA PHE A 73 2.81 7.82 -1.47
C PHE A 73 3.81 8.34 -0.43
N GLU A 74 3.99 7.58 0.63
CA GLU A 74 4.94 7.90 1.70
C GLU A 74 5.82 6.67 1.94
N PRO A 75 7.15 6.82 1.91
CA PRO A 75 8.02 5.70 2.23
C PRO A 75 7.90 5.30 3.69
N TYR A 76 7.92 4.00 3.95
CA TYR A 76 7.93 3.50 5.33
C TYR A 76 9.22 3.97 6.02
N PRO A 77 9.12 4.59 7.19
CA PRO A 77 10.28 5.20 7.85
C PRO A 77 11.21 4.22 8.58
N GLY A 78 10.87 2.96 8.56
CA GLY A 78 11.64 1.93 9.27
C GLY A 78 12.89 1.41 8.53
#